data_5226b0ec8af172a538bf187ab246bcbb
#
_entry.id   5226b0ec8af172a538bf187ab246bcbb
#
_cell.length_a   1.000
_cell.length_b   1.000
_cell.length_c   1.000
_cell.angle_alpha   90.00
_cell.angle_beta   90.00
_cell.angle_gamma   90.00
#
_symmetry.space_group_name_H-M   'P 1'
#
loop_
_entity.id
_entity.type
_entity.pdbx_description
1 polymer ?
#
loop_
_entity_poly.entity_id
_entity_poly.type
_entity_poly.pdbx_seq_one_letter_code
_entity_poly.pdbx_strand_id
1 'polypeptide(L)'
;IAQRGHAVMNENAYEKFRKPITEDDYLNSRMISDPVRLLDCVMPCDGGNGVIVMSTERAKALGFSKMVHPIGFGERDNHGVNNPDTDILETGHCVAGPKALAQAGMTVDDVDMFQPYDDFIIAVMLQMENIGFCERGQGCAYVMDTDLTHTGNLPLNTSGGQISAGQAGLAGGGTNLVEA
;
A
#
# COMPACT_ATOMS: atom_id res chain seq x y z
N ILE A 1 -6.24 9.49 6.33
CA ILE A 1 -6.62 10.81 5.75
C ILE A 1 -6.04 10.94 4.35
N ALA A 2 -4.71 10.80 4.14
CA ALA A 2 -4.09 10.92 2.82
C ALA A 2 -4.72 9.99 1.78
N GLN A 3 -4.83 8.69 2.07
CA GLN A 3 -5.47 7.72 1.18
C GLN A 3 -6.93 8.06 0.87
N ARG A 4 -7.69 8.59 1.84
CA ARG A 4 -9.05 9.06 1.58
C ARG A 4 -9.05 10.27 0.65
N GLY A 5 -8.09 11.17 0.78
CA GLY A 5 -7.87 12.28 -0.16
C GLY A 5 -7.63 11.77 -1.59
N HIS A 6 -6.83 10.73 -1.75
CA HIS A 6 -6.59 10.08 -3.04
C HIS A 6 -7.87 9.45 -3.61
N ALA A 7 -8.64 8.73 -2.78
CA ALA A 7 -9.92 8.13 -3.20
C ALA A 7 -10.95 9.16 -3.68
N VAL A 8 -10.93 10.36 -3.14
CA VAL A 8 -11.81 11.47 -3.61
C VAL A 8 -11.55 11.80 -5.08
N MET A 9 -10.30 11.69 -5.51
CA MET A 9 -9.87 11.98 -6.89
C MET A 9 -10.02 10.78 -7.83
N ASN A 10 -10.20 9.57 -7.29
CA ASN A 10 -10.29 8.34 -8.06
C ASN A 10 -11.74 8.01 -8.43
N GLU A 11 -12.07 8.10 -9.72
CA GLU A 11 -13.42 7.79 -10.23
C GLU A 11 -13.82 6.32 -10.04
N ASN A 12 -12.85 5.42 -9.94
CA ASN A 12 -13.05 3.99 -9.71
C ASN A 12 -13.21 3.62 -8.24
N ALA A 13 -12.91 4.54 -7.30
CA ALA A 13 -13.11 4.30 -5.89
C ALA A 13 -14.60 4.19 -5.55
N TYR A 14 -14.91 3.36 -4.55
CA TYR A 14 -16.27 3.21 -4.08
C TYR A 14 -16.89 4.56 -3.70
N GLU A 15 -18.04 4.89 -4.25
CA GLU A 15 -18.66 6.23 -4.17
C GLU A 15 -18.74 6.77 -2.74
N LYS A 16 -19.09 5.93 -1.76
CA LYS A 16 -19.18 6.34 -0.35
C LYS A 16 -17.84 6.79 0.24
N PHE A 17 -16.73 6.36 -0.33
CA PHE A 17 -15.38 6.72 0.12
C PHE A 17 -14.83 7.95 -0.59
N ARG A 18 -15.50 8.43 -1.64
CA ARG A 18 -15.10 9.63 -2.38
C ARG A 18 -15.48 10.94 -1.64
N LYS A 19 -15.38 10.91 -0.31
CA LYS A 19 -15.56 12.09 0.55
C LYS A 19 -14.35 12.20 1.47
N PRO A 20 -13.77 13.41 1.62
CA PRO A 20 -12.68 13.60 2.56
C PRO A 20 -13.14 13.28 3.98
N ILE A 21 -12.19 12.91 4.82
CA ILE A 21 -12.40 12.71 6.26
C ILE A 21 -11.41 13.57 7.03
N THR A 22 -11.83 14.00 8.20
CA THR A 22 -11.02 14.74 9.17
C THR A 22 -10.47 13.80 10.26
N GLU A 23 -9.57 14.31 11.09
CA GLU A 23 -9.11 13.62 12.28
C GLU A 23 -10.26 13.34 13.26
N ASP A 24 -11.18 14.30 13.41
CA ASP A 24 -12.36 14.12 14.25
C ASP A 24 -13.27 13.01 13.72
N ASP A 25 -13.45 12.89 12.42
CA ASP A 25 -14.22 11.79 11.81
C ASP A 25 -13.60 10.44 12.17
N TYR A 26 -12.25 10.35 12.11
CA TYR A 26 -11.53 9.14 12.50
C TYR A 26 -11.69 8.84 13.99
N LEU A 27 -11.41 9.80 14.86
CA LEU A 27 -11.45 9.63 16.32
C LEU A 27 -12.87 9.31 16.84
N ASN A 28 -13.90 9.77 16.16
CA ASN A 28 -15.29 9.46 16.48
C ASN A 28 -15.86 8.25 15.74
N SER A 29 -15.06 7.60 14.88
CA SER A 29 -15.51 6.40 14.17
C SER A 29 -15.71 5.22 15.11
N ARG A 30 -16.63 4.32 14.74
CA ARG A 30 -16.99 3.16 15.56
C ARG A 30 -15.77 2.31 15.91
N MET A 31 -15.59 1.98 17.18
CA MET A 31 -14.61 0.99 17.64
C MET A 31 -15.04 -0.40 17.18
N ILE A 32 -14.12 -1.13 16.56
CA ILE A 32 -14.32 -2.53 16.14
C ILE A 32 -13.74 -3.47 17.19
N SER A 33 -12.48 -3.23 17.57
CA SER A 33 -11.76 -3.96 18.62
C SER A 33 -10.67 -3.03 19.13
N ASP A 34 -10.68 -2.70 20.41
CA ASP A 34 -9.75 -1.73 20.99
C ASP A 34 -8.29 -2.10 20.68
N PRO A 35 -7.50 -1.20 20.09
CA PRO A 35 -7.76 0.20 19.69
C PRO A 35 -8.27 0.38 18.25
N VAL A 36 -8.56 -0.68 17.51
CA VAL A 36 -8.90 -0.67 16.06
C VAL A 36 -10.29 -0.10 15.83
N ARG A 37 -10.36 0.93 14.98
CA ARG A 37 -11.60 1.60 14.59
C ARG A 37 -12.07 1.17 13.20
N LEU A 38 -13.30 1.50 12.85
CA LEU A 38 -13.89 1.19 11.56
C LEU A 38 -13.04 1.76 10.39
N LEU A 39 -12.48 2.95 10.54
CA LEU A 39 -11.67 3.60 9.51
C LEU A 39 -10.23 3.06 9.43
N ASP A 40 -9.83 2.16 10.34
CA ASP A 40 -8.59 1.40 10.22
C ASP A 40 -8.76 0.14 9.38
N CYS A 41 -10.00 -0.25 9.09
CA CYS A 41 -10.32 -1.51 8.45
C CYS A 41 -10.70 -1.30 6.99
N VAL A 42 -10.29 -2.24 6.16
CA VAL A 42 -10.71 -2.31 4.77
C VAL A 42 -12.21 -2.57 4.64
N MET A 43 -12.82 -2.10 3.56
CA MET A 43 -14.18 -2.49 3.19
C MET A 43 -14.16 -3.42 1.98
N PRO A 44 -14.58 -4.68 2.15
CA PRO A 44 -14.75 -5.60 1.03
C PRO A 44 -15.77 -5.05 0.02
N CYS A 45 -15.45 -5.17 -1.24
CA CYS A 45 -16.34 -4.81 -2.34
C CYS A 45 -16.13 -5.75 -3.53
N ASP A 46 -17.01 -5.69 -4.51
CA ASP A 46 -16.78 -6.31 -5.80
C ASP A 46 -15.84 -5.40 -6.62
N GLY A 47 -14.96 -6.03 -7.40
CA GLY A 47 -14.02 -5.31 -8.25
C GLY A 47 -13.12 -6.25 -9.04
N GLY A 48 -12.37 -5.69 -9.99
CA GLY A 48 -11.41 -6.42 -10.81
C GLY A 48 -10.32 -5.50 -11.32
N ASN A 49 -9.10 -6.02 -11.38
CA ASN A 49 -7.94 -5.34 -11.90
C ASN A 49 -7.37 -6.13 -13.07
N GLY A 50 -6.75 -5.46 -14.03
CA GLY A 50 -6.12 -6.09 -15.16
C GLY A 50 -4.86 -5.38 -15.57
N VAL A 51 -3.81 -6.17 -15.86
CA VAL A 51 -2.54 -5.68 -16.41
C VAL A 51 -2.23 -6.41 -17.70
N ILE A 52 -1.63 -5.71 -18.65
CA ILE A 52 -1.15 -6.30 -19.90
C ILE A 52 0.37 -6.43 -19.80
N VAL A 53 0.87 -7.66 -19.90
CA VAL A 53 2.29 -7.98 -19.84
C VAL A 53 2.77 -8.40 -21.23
N MET A 54 3.83 -7.77 -21.71
CA MET A 54 4.45 -8.09 -22.98
C MET A 54 5.93 -7.67 -22.99
N SER A 55 6.70 -8.11 -24.01
CA SER A 55 8.06 -7.61 -24.14
C SER A 55 8.09 -6.13 -24.52
N THR A 56 9.15 -5.44 -24.13
CA THR A 56 9.38 -4.02 -24.47
C THR A 56 9.36 -3.79 -25.99
N GLU A 57 9.94 -4.71 -26.77
CA GLU A 57 9.97 -4.66 -28.23
C GLU A 57 8.56 -4.72 -28.81
N ARG A 58 7.73 -5.62 -28.26
CA ARG A 58 6.32 -5.75 -28.70
C ARG A 58 5.51 -4.50 -28.36
N ALA A 59 5.68 -3.95 -27.15
CA ALA A 59 5.02 -2.73 -26.73
C ALA A 59 5.37 -1.56 -27.65
N LYS A 60 6.65 -1.36 -27.94
CA LYS A 60 7.12 -0.35 -28.90
C LYS A 60 6.56 -0.55 -30.30
N ALA A 61 6.53 -1.78 -30.80
CA ALA A 61 5.97 -2.10 -32.12
C ALA A 61 4.46 -1.83 -32.22
N LEU A 62 3.74 -1.87 -31.08
CA LEU A 62 2.31 -1.51 -30.98
C LEU A 62 2.07 -0.01 -30.71
N GLY A 63 3.12 0.80 -30.60
CA GLY A 63 3.04 2.25 -30.40
C GLY A 63 2.86 2.68 -28.95
N PHE A 64 3.03 1.79 -27.97
CA PHE A 64 2.99 2.19 -26.56
C PHE A 64 4.24 2.98 -26.18
N SER A 65 4.06 4.19 -25.67
CA SER A 65 5.11 5.07 -25.18
C SER A 65 5.27 5.05 -23.66
N LYS A 66 4.19 4.70 -22.94
CA LYS A 66 4.21 4.57 -21.47
C LYS A 66 4.29 3.08 -21.13
N MET A 67 5.34 2.72 -20.42
CA MET A 67 5.61 1.35 -20.01
C MET A 67 6.19 1.35 -18.61
N VAL A 68 5.77 0.40 -17.79
CA VAL A 68 6.34 0.15 -16.46
C VAL A 68 7.15 -1.13 -16.52
N HIS A 69 8.35 -1.11 -15.92
CA HIS A 69 9.26 -2.24 -15.90
C HIS A 69 9.49 -2.72 -14.47
N PRO A 70 9.14 -3.98 -14.11
CA PRO A 70 9.58 -4.56 -12.85
C PRO A 70 11.12 -4.64 -12.83
N ILE A 71 11.75 -3.99 -11.85
CA ILE A 71 13.21 -3.93 -11.71
C ILE A 71 13.72 -4.67 -10.48
N GLY A 72 12.85 -5.04 -9.56
CA GLY A 72 13.17 -5.80 -8.37
C GLY A 72 12.02 -6.69 -7.93
N PHE A 73 12.34 -7.84 -7.35
CA PHE A 73 11.37 -8.79 -6.85
C PHE A 73 11.87 -9.43 -5.56
N GLY A 74 10.98 -9.56 -4.58
CA GLY A 74 11.24 -10.25 -3.34
C GLY A 74 10.03 -11.05 -2.88
N GLU A 75 10.28 -12.21 -2.34
CA GLU A 75 9.26 -13.13 -1.83
C GLU A 75 9.76 -13.80 -0.56
N ARG A 76 8.87 -14.04 0.37
CA ARG A 76 9.10 -14.85 1.56
C ARG A 76 7.87 -15.72 1.82
N ASP A 77 8.04 -17.01 1.65
CA ASP A 77 7.10 -18.05 2.08
C ASP A 77 7.35 -18.49 3.53
N ASN A 78 6.44 -19.27 4.09
CA ASN A 78 6.55 -19.88 5.43
C ASN A 78 6.71 -18.85 6.58
N HIS A 79 6.32 -17.61 6.36
CA HIS A 79 6.23 -16.61 7.43
C HIS A 79 4.85 -16.73 8.09
N GLY A 80 4.72 -17.67 9.02
CA GLY A 80 3.43 -18.02 9.60
C GLY A 80 3.12 -17.26 10.87
N VAL A 81 2.08 -16.46 10.86
CA VAL A 81 1.50 -15.82 12.05
C VAL A 81 0.98 -16.84 13.09
N ASN A 82 0.81 -18.08 12.69
CA ASN A 82 0.37 -19.18 13.56
C ASN A 82 1.53 -19.91 14.25
N ASN A 83 2.77 -19.55 13.95
CA ASN A 83 3.92 -20.08 14.66
C ASN A 83 4.13 -19.25 15.93
N PRO A 84 4.03 -19.84 17.15
CA PRO A 84 4.20 -19.12 18.42
C PRO A 84 5.57 -18.48 18.59
N ASP A 85 6.59 -18.96 17.85
CA ASP A 85 7.94 -18.43 17.88
C ASP A 85 8.15 -17.26 16.89
N THR A 86 7.13 -16.91 16.09
CA THR A 86 7.21 -15.80 15.15
C THR A 86 6.88 -14.49 15.86
N ASP A 87 7.76 -13.51 15.75
CA ASP A 87 7.46 -12.15 16.16
C ASP A 87 6.36 -11.57 15.24
N ILE A 88 5.19 -11.26 15.78
CA ILE A 88 4.05 -10.74 15.02
C ILE A 88 4.34 -9.39 14.36
N LEU A 89 5.31 -8.64 14.84
CA LEU A 89 5.74 -7.37 14.26
C LEU A 89 6.72 -7.54 13.10
N GLU A 90 7.27 -8.75 12.93
CA GLU A 90 8.12 -9.10 11.79
C GLU A 90 7.28 -9.76 10.70
N THR A 91 6.99 -9.02 9.66
CA THR A 91 6.24 -9.52 8.49
C THR A 91 7.19 -10.07 7.41
N GLY A 92 6.66 -10.77 6.41
CA GLY A 92 7.46 -11.23 5.28
C GLY A 92 8.20 -10.12 4.53
N HIS A 93 7.77 -8.88 4.70
CA HIS A 93 8.35 -7.69 4.07
C HIS A 93 9.78 -7.40 4.55
N CYS A 94 10.17 -7.84 5.76
CA CYS A 94 11.54 -7.69 6.28
C CYS A 94 12.60 -8.42 5.42
N VAL A 95 12.18 -9.39 4.60
CA VAL A 95 13.03 -10.11 3.65
C VAL A 95 12.71 -9.71 2.22
N ALA A 96 11.43 -9.68 1.85
CA ALA A 96 11.00 -9.43 0.48
C ALA A 96 11.34 -8.01 0.01
N GLY A 97 11.11 -6.99 0.84
CA GLY A 97 11.38 -5.60 0.51
C GLY A 97 12.87 -5.31 0.26
N PRO A 98 13.75 -5.54 1.24
CA PRO A 98 15.19 -5.34 1.05
C PRO A 98 15.76 -6.14 -0.11
N LYS A 99 15.27 -7.38 -0.35
CA LYS A 99 15.70 -8.20 -1.49
C LYS A 99 15.31 -7.57 -2.82
N ALA A 100 14.09 -7.04 -2.94
CA ALA A 100 13.63 -6.37 -4.16
C ALA A 100 14.43 -5.09 -4.43
N LEU A 101 14.66 -4.26 -3.40
CA LEU A 101 15.47 -3.04 -3.48
C LEU A 101 16.91 -3.36 -3.88
N ALA A 102 17.54 -4.35 -3.24
CA ALA A 102 18.89 -4.77 -3.58
C ALA A 102 19.02 -5.27 -5.02
N GLN A 103 18.02 -6.01 -5.52
CA GLN A 103 17.99 -6.46 -6.93
C GLN A 103 17.86 -5.27 -7.89
N ALA A 104 17.10 -4.26 -7.53
CA ALA A 104 16.95 -3.03 -8.30
C ALA A 104 18.19 -2.11 -8.22
N GLY A 105 19.12 -2.37 -7.29
CA GLY A 105 20.24 -1.47 -6.99
C GLY A 105 19.80 -0.18 -6.30
N MET A 106 18.70 -0.22 -5.56
CA MET A 106 18.05 0.92 -4.90
C MET A 106 18.04 0.77 -3.38
N THR A 107 17.81 1.87 -2.72
CA THR A 107 17.49 1.97 -1.29
C THR A 107 16.07 2.52 -1.12
N VAL A 108 15.58 2.62 0.11
CA VAL A 108 14.28 3.23 0.41
C VAL A 108 14.24 4.72 0.06
N ASP A 109 15.40 5.40 0.05
CA ASP A 109 15.52 6.82 -0.30
C ASP A 109 15.32 7.09 -1.81
N ASP A 110 15.40 6.05 -2.63
CA ASP A 110 15.18 6.11 -4.08
C ASP A 110 13.71 5.85 -4.46
N VAL A 111 12.82 5.64 -3.47
CA VAL A 111 11.41 5.31 -3.71
C VAL A 111 10.58 6.58 -3.79
N ASP A 112 10.04 6.86 -4.96
CA ASP A 112 9.21 8.05 -5.24
C ASP A 112 7.74 7.87 -4.79
N MET A 113 7.26 6.63 -4.64
CA MET A 113 5.87 6.32 -4.30
C MET A 113 5.81 4.95 -3.62
N PHE A 114 4.97 4.82 -2.59
CA PHE A 114 4.79 3.57 -1.87
C PHE A 114 3.35 3.06 -1.95
N GLN A 115 3.17 1.84 -2.45
CA GLN A 115 1.88 1.19 -2.67
C GLN A 115 1.75 -0.10 -1.83
N PRO A 116 1.75 0.00 -0.49
CA PRO A 116 1.64 -1.17 0.39
C PRO A 116 0.26 -1.80 0.35
N TYR A 117 0.18 -3.07 0.74
CA TYR A 117 -1.07 -3.75 1.01
C TYR A 117 -1.69 -3.23 2.32
N ASP A 118 -2.88 -2.66 2.25
CA ASP A 118 -3.51 -1.87 3.31
C ASP A 118 -4.90 -2.38 3.71
N ASP A 119 -5.02 -3.64 4.07
CA ASP A 119 -6.27 -4.15 4.64
C ASP A 119 -6.52 -3.64 6.09
N PHE A 120 -5.45 -3.26 6.78
CA PHE A 120 -5.48 -2.51 8.04
C PHE A 120 -4.39 -1.43 8.06
N ILE A 121 -4.67 -0.28 8.68
CA ILE A 121 -3.68 0.82 8.76
C ILE A 121 -2.39 0.37 9.48
N ILE A 122 -2.49 -0.45 10.51
CA ILE A 122 -1.31 -0.96 11.21
C ILE A 122 -0.40 -1.77 10.28
N ALA A 123 -0.97 -2.49 9.31
CA ALA A 123 -0.18 -3.27 8.36
C ALA A 123 0.70 -2.38 7.47
N VAL A 124 0.24 -1.18 7.11
CA VAL A 124 1.03 -0.20 6.35
C VAL A 124 2.26 0.24 7.15
N MET A 125 2.08 0.59 8.43
CA MET A 125 3.19 1.01 9.30
C MET A 125 4.20 -0.12 9.51
N LEU A 126 3.73 -1.36 9.73
CA LEU A 126 4.60 -2.53 9.83
C LEU A 126 5.39 -2.81 8.55
N GLN A 127 4.77 -2.59 7.37
CA GLN A 127 5.48 -2.71 6.11
C GLN A 127 6.58 -1.65 5.98
N MET A 128 6.30 -0.40 6.36
CA MET A 128 7.31 0.67 6.35
C MET A 128 8.52 0.32 7.23
N GLU A 129 8.27 -0.13 8.46
CA GLU A 129 9.33 -0.56 9.37
C GLU A 129 10.12 -1.76 8.83
N ASN A 130 9.42 -2.78 8.33
CA ASN A 130 10.03 -4.03 7.87
C ASN A 130 10.79 -3.88 6.55
N ILE A 131 10.41 -2.93 5.69
CA ILE A 131 11.14 -2.64 4.43
C ILE A 131 12.34 -1.74 4.71
N GLY A 132 12.28 -0.93 5.77
CA GLY A 132 13.37 -0.07 6.21
C GLY A 132 13.19 1.42 5.92
N PHE A 133 11.96 1.89 5.69
CA PHE A 133 11.67 3.34 5.62
C PHE A 133 11.90 4.04 6.95
N CYS A 134 11.72 3.32 8.05
CA CYS A 134 12.01 3.79 9.40
C CYS A 134 12.46 2.61 10.28
N GLU A 135 13.00 2.93 11.45
CA GLU A 135 13.36 1.91 12.42
C GLU A 135 12.12 1.26 13.04
N ARG A 136 12.30 0.04 13.55
CA ARG A 136 11.24 -0.69 14.23
C ARG A 136 10.67 0.12 15.41
N GLY A 137 9.33 0.21 15.48
CA GLY A 137 8.60 0.99 16.47
C GLY A 137 8.49 2.47 16.14
N GLN A 138 9.01 2.92 15.00
CA GLN A 138 8.96 4.32 14.57
C GLN A 138 7.91 4.59 13.49
N GLY A 139 7.14 3.59 13.05
CA GLY A 139 6.15 3.73 11.99
C GLY A 139 5.15 4.86 12.22
N CYS A 140 4.65 5.02 13.45
CA CYS A 140 3.73 6.11 13.80
C CYS A 140 4.40 7.49 13.66
N ALA A 141 5.60 7.67 14.19
CA ALA A 141 6.33 8.93 14.07
C ALA A 141 6.64 9.24 12.60
N TYR A 142 7.09 8.23 11.86
CA TYR A 142 7.41 8.37 10.45
C TYR A 142 6.21 8.84 9.61
N VAL A 143 5.01 8.26 9.78
CA VAL A 143 3.81 8.69 9.03
C VAL A 143 3.29 10.06 9.46
N MET A 144 3.59 10.50 10.68
CA MET A 144 3.25 11.86 11.15
C MET A 144 4.17 12.93 10.58
N ASP A 145 5.44 12.59 10.34
CA ASP A 145 6.47 13.51 9.86
C ASP A 145 6.61 13.49 8.32
N THR A 146 5.96 12.54 7.64
CA THR A 146 6.05 12.37 6.18
C THR A 146 4.77 12.87 5.48
N ASP A 147 4.92 13.69 4.46
CA ASP A 147 3.79 14.04 3.59
C ASP A 147 3.48 12.89 2.64
N LEU A 148 2.40 12.17 2.95
CA LEU A 148 1.92 10.99 2.22
C LEU A 148 0.89 11.32 1.15
N THR A 149 0.62 12.61 0.88
CA THR A 149 -0.28 13.05 -0.18
C THR A 149 0.33 12.83 -1.56
N HIS A 150 -0.47 12.92 -2.61
CA HIS A 150 -0.01 12.68 -4.00
C HIS A 150 1.08 13.66 -4.48
N THR A 151 1.29 14.75 -3.79
CA THR A 151 2.35 15.75 -4.05
C THR A 151 3.41 15.78 -2.95
N GLY A 152 3.31 14.89 -1.99
CA GLY A 152 4.20 14.83 -0.84
C GLY A 152 5.52 14.11 -1.11
N ASN A 153 6.27 13.90 -0.03
CA ASN A 153 7.59 13.26 -0.10
C ASN A 153 7.51 11.77 -0.43
N LEU A 154 6.44 11.08 0.02
CA LEU A 154 6.21 9.66 -0.23
C LEU A 154 4.72 9.41 -0.46
N PRO A 155 4.19 9.67 -1.68
CA PRO A 155 2.81 9.37 -2.00
C PRO A 155 2.43 7.93 -1.65
N LEU A 156 1.38 7.77 -0.81
CA LEU A 156 0.98 6.48 -0.26
C LEU A 156 -0.35 6.03 -0.86
N ASN A 157 -0.38 4.87 -1.52
CA ASN A 157 -1.62 4.30 -2.07
C ASN A 157 -2.45 5.34 -2.84
N THR A 158 -1.92 5.81 -3.96
CA THR A 158 -2.41 6.97 -4.72
C THR A 158 -3.78 6.78 -5.36
N SER A 159 -4.26 5.54 -5.47
CA SER A 159 -5.66 5.23 -5.81
C SER A 159 -6.64 5.45 -4.65
N GLY A 160 -6.14 5.55 -3.43
CA GLY A 160 -6.88 5.47 -2.17
C GLY A 160 -6.65 4.15 -1.43
N GLY A 161 -5.99 3.17 -2.06
CA GLY A 161 -5.72 1.86 -1.51
C GLY A 161 -6.99 1.04 -1.24
N GLN A 162 -6.84 -0.09 -0.57
CA GLN A 162 -7.95 -0.97 -0.23
C GLN A 162 -8.88 -0.36 0.83
N ILE A 163 -8.33 0.43 1.75
CA ILE A 163 -9.11 1.09 2.81
C ILE A 163 -10.03 2.18 2.27
N SER A 164 -9.62 2.87 1.21
CA SER A 164 -10.35 4.06 0.73
C SER A 164 -10.83 3.97 -0.72
N ALA A 165 -10.30 3.08 -1.54
CA ALA A 165 -10.86 2.79 -2.87
C ALA A 165 -11.81 1.59 -2.83
N GLY A 166 -11.44 0.55 -2.10
CA GLY A 166 -12.18 -0.68 -1.92
C GLY A 166 -11.30 -1.92 -2.08
N GLN A 167 -11.69 -3.01 -1.43
CA GLN A 167 -10.98 -4.29 -1.51
C GLN A 167 -11.79 -5.32 -2.28
N ALA A 168 -11.33 -5.68 -3.46
CA ALA A 168 -11.89 -6.77 -4.26
C ALA A 168 -11.37 -8.14 -3.79
N GLY A 169 -11.65 -8.50 -2.54
CA GLY A 169 -11.18 -9.74 -1.92
C GLY A 169 -9.64 -9.88 -2.00
N LEU A 170 -9.16 -11.08 -2.29
CA LEU A 170 -7.71 -11.36 -2.42
C LEU A 170 -7.06 -10.63 -3.62
N ALA A 171 -7.84 -10.08 -4.54
CA ALA A 171 -7.34 -9.29 -5.66
C ALA A 171 -7.02 -7.83 -5.28
N GLY A 172 -7.21 -7.43 -4.01
CA GLY A 172 -6.98 -6.07 -3.54
C GLY A 172 -5.57 -5.54 -3.83
N GLY A 173 -4.53 -6.37 -3.70
CA GLY A 173 -3.16 -6.00 -4.05
C GLY A 173 -2.97 -5.63 -5.52
N GLY A 174 -3.82 -6.13 -6.43
CA GLY A 174 -3.82 -5.74 -7.83
C GLY A 174 -4.19 -4.28 -8.07
N THR A 175 -5.00 -3.68 -7.19
CA THR A 175 -5.34 -2.25 -7.28
C THR A 175 -4.09 -1.37 -7.14
N ASN A 176 -3.24 -1.69 -6.19
CA ASN A 176 -2.00 -0.94 -5.96
C ASN A 176 -1.02 -1.10 -7.13
N LEU A 177 -0.95 -2.31 -7.71
CA LEU A 177 -0.11 -2.57 -8.89
C LEU A 177 -0.60 -1.83 -10.14
N VAL A 178 -1.90 -1.73 -10.34
CA VAL A 178 -2.48 -1.03 -11.51
C VAL A 178 -2.32 0.47 -11.40
N GLU A 179 -2.32 1.01 -10.17
CA GLU A 179 -2.14 2.42 -9.90
C GLU A 179 -0.68 2.87 -10.10
N ALA A 180 0.28 2.01 -9.73
CA ALA A 180 1.70 2.30 -9.90
C ALA A 180 2.10 2.33 -11.37
#